data_1345d3bea44ce4af73007b460dc57cea
#
_entry.id   1345d3bea44ce4af73007b460dc57cea
#
_cell.length_a   1.000
_cell.length_b   1.000
_cell.length_c   1.000
_cell.angle_alpha   90.00
_cell.angle_beta   90.00
_cell.angle_gamma   90.00
#
_symmetry.space_group_name_H-M   'P 1'
#
loop_
_entity.id
_entity.type
_entity.pdbx_description
1 polymer ?
#
loop_
_entity_poly.entity_id
_entity_poly.type
_entity_poly.pdbx_seq_one_letter_code
_entity_poly.pdbx_strand_id
1 'polypeptide(L)'
;MKNSYYSYYLDSPLVTGRVFDIFDVSPGTEAKDTAIFFVHGGGWRAGSRLNYHTLMEAFSERGYITASTDYRLNCRNAFEQLSDIRESFDCFVQWLIERNRPCNIVVCGSSAGAHLASLLSCALPGECGEDISRLKHKEIRPASAVLQATPYDFLPYDWRIPRFWDSMQDIAGAPYARAPEIYEKLSLKNYIREDNPPLFFMEAEFEHLFPIDLNLKIAQEHRKMNIPTHWKVYHHMEHGFFFELTRQMQIEAFEDICKFIEGTFSTALPAEQR
;
A
#
# COMPACT_ATOMS: atom_id res chain seq x y z
N MET A 1 -10.91 24.34 -12.87
CA MET A 1 -9.93 24.96 -11.95
C MET A 1 -8.97 23.84 -11.58
N LYS A 2 -7.64 24.09 -11.51
CA LYS A 2 -6.70 23.03 -11.07
C LYS A 2 -6.92 22.75 -9.59
N ASN A 3 -6.84 21.47 -9.20
CA ASN A 3 -6.91 21.02 -7.80
C ASN A 3 -5.79 21.66 -6.99
N SER A 4 -6.05 21.95 -5.72
CA SER A 4 -5.01 22.38 -4.80
C SER A 4 -4.09 21.20 -4.50
N TYR A 5 -2.80 21.41 -4.75
CA TYR A 5 -1.77 20.40 -4.65
C TYR A 5 -0.60 20.95 -3.83
N TYR A 6 -0.11 20.12 -2.89
CA TYR A 6 0.94 20.50 -1.95
C TYR A 6 2.02 19.41 -1.92
N SER A 7 3.30 19.83 -1.93
CA SER A 7 4.43 18.95 -1.71
C SER A 7 5.05 19.19 -0.35
N TYR A 8 5.31 18.13 0.38
CA TYR A 8 5.92 18.15 1.69
C TYR A 8 7.24 17.38 1.70
N TYR A 9 8.28 17.99 2.24
CA TYR A 9 9.60 17.39 2.41
C TYR A 9 9.79 17.03 3.88
N LEU A 10 10.07 15.76 4.18
CA LEU A 10 10.23 15.30 5.56
C LEU A 10 11.49 15.83 6.22
N ASP A 11 12.54 16.11 5.44
CA ASP A 11 13.81 16.63 5.97
C ASP A 11 14.06 18.06 5.43
N SER A 12 14.66 18.17 4.26
CA SER A 12 15.00 19.42 3.60
C SER A 12 14.60 19.37 2.13
N PRO A 13 14.18 20.50 1.52
CA PRO A 13 13.95 20.58 0.08
C PRO A 13 15.15 20.16 -0.79
N LEU A 14 16.36 20.12 -0.21
CA LEU A 14 17.57 19.64 -0.87
C LEU A 14 17.70 18.11 -0.85
N VAL A 15 16.88 17.38 -0.06
CA VAL A 15 16.83 15.92 0.04
C VAL A 15 15.53 15.46 -0.55
N THR A 16 15.56 14.97 -1.80
CA THR A 16 14.37 14.67 -2.58
C THR A 16 13.81 13.25 -2.39
N GLY A 17 14.50 12.39 -1.64
CA GLY A 17 14.11 10.98 -1.46
C GLY A 17 12.99 10.73 -0.45
N ARG A 18 12.50 11.78 0.22
CA ARG A 18 11.48 11.69 1.27
C ARG A 18 10.49 12.85 1.13
N VAL A 19 9.65 12.73 0.12
CA VAL A 19 8.66 13.75 -0.24
C VAL A 19 7.31 13.07 -0.34
N PHE A 20 6.25 13.73 0.09
CA PHE A 20 4.88 13.31 -0.24
C PHE A 20 4.07 14.49 -0.77
N ASP A 21 3.17 14.18 -1.67
CA ASP A 21 2.25 15.14 -2.28
C ASP A 21 0.85 14.91 -1.73
N ILE A 22 0.09 15.99 -1.52
CA ILE A 22 -1.31 15.95 -1.14
C ILE A 22 -2.14 16.66 -2.20
N PHE A 23 -3.21 16.00 -2.66
CA PHE A 23 -4.27 16.63 -3.45
C PHE A 23 -5.49 16.79 -2.54
N ASP A 24 -5.90 18.03 -2.35
CA ASP A 24 -7.17 18.34 -1.68
C ASP A 24 -8.34 18.04 -2.63
N VAL A 25 -9.55 18.01 -2.11
CA VAL A 25 -10.74 17.79 -2.95
C VAL A 25 -10.87 18.85 -4.03
N SER A 26 -11.42 18.44 -5.18
CA SER A 26 -11.66 19.35 -6.28
C SER A 26 -12.60 20.50 -5.87
N PRO A 27 -12.35 21.73 -6.34
CA PRO A 27 -13.20 22.87 -6.01
C PRO A 27 -14.68 22.63 -6.34
N GLY A 28 -15.54 22.82 -5.36
CA GLY A 28 -16.99 22.60 -5.49
C GLY A 28 -17.44 21.17 -5.21
N THR A 29 -16.52 20.27 -4.90
CA THR A 29 -16.83 18.90 -4.47
C THR A 29 -16.88 18.82 -2.94
N GLU A 30 -17.89 18.16 -2.40
CA GLU A 30 -17.99 17.90 -0.97
C GLU A 30 -16.93 16.87 -0.55
N ALA A 31 -16.18 17.18 0.50
CA ALA A 31 -15.15 16.30 1.01
C ALA A 31 -15.75 15.13 1.78
N LYS A 32 -15.30 13.91 1.47
CA LYS A 32 -15.63 12.70 2.20
C LYS A 32 -14.84 12.59 3.50
N ASP A 33 -15.32 11.79 4.43
CA ASP A 33 -14.67 11.55 5.72
C ASP A 33 -13.48 10.59 5.62
N THR A 34 -13.23 10.04 4.45
CA THR A 34 -12.12 9.12 4.19
C THR A 34 -11.08 9.78 3.30
N ALA A 35 -9.81 9.64 3.66
CA ALA A 35 -8.66 10.03 2.85
C ALA A 35 -7.92 8.79 2.31
N ILE A 36 -7.11 8.96 1.26
CA ILE A 36 -6.38 7.87 0.62
C ILE A 36 -4.89 8.20 0.61
N PHE A 37 -4.05 7.23 1.02
CA PHE A 37 -2.60 7.35 1.05
C PHE A 37 -1.97 6.31 0.13
N PHE A 38 -1.27 6.75 -0.92
CA PHE A 38 -0.66 5.91 -1.93
C PHE A 38 0.82 5.66 -1.68
N VAL A 39 1.25 4.40 -1.91
CA VAL A 39 2.64 3.94 -1.81
C VAL A 39 3.05 3.28 -3.13
N HIS A 40 4.02 3.87 -3.84
CA HIS A 40 4.40 3.39 -5.17
C HIS A 40 5.17 2.08 -5.16
N GLY A 41 5.02 1.30 -6.24
CA GLY A 41 5.82 0.12 -6.54
C GLY A 41 7.18 0.46 -7.16
N GLY A 42 7.82 -0.56 -7.76
CA GLY A 42 9.10 -0.41 -8.46
C GLY A 42 10.23 -1.26 -7.86
N GLY A 43 9.90 -2.46 -7.33
CA GLY A 43 10.89 -3.40 -6.81
C GLY A 43 11.77 -2.82 -5.69
N TRP A 44 11.24 -1.91 -4.88
CA TRP A 44 11.91 -1.18 -3.78
C TRP A 44 13.08 -0.29 -4.22
N ARG A 45 13.43 -0.23 -5.51
CA ARG A 45 14.60 0.48 -6.06
C ARG A 45 14.25 1.49 -7.16
N ALA A 46 12.97 1.58 -7.54
CA ALA A 46 12.46 2.50 -8.56
C ALA A 46 11.08 3.01 -8.19
N GLY A 47 10.51 3.87 -9.04
CA GLY A 47 9.19 4.45 -8.86
C GLY A 47 9.24 5.83 -8.20
N SER A 48 8.09 6.43 -8.11
CA SER A 48 7.91 7.76 -7.52
C SER A 48 6.45 7.96 -7.13
N ARG A 49 6.20 8.82 -6.14
CA ARG A 49 4.88 9.33 -5.76
C ARG A 49 4.08 9.87 -6.96
N LEU A 50 4.77 10.36 -7.99
CA LEU A 50 4.14 10.90 -9.21
C LEU A 50 3.36 9.84 -10.00
N ASN A 51 3.65 8.57 -9.81
CA ASN A 51 2.96 7.47 -10.48
C ASN A 51 1.45 7.45 -10.17
N TYR A 52 1.05 8.02 -9.04
CA TYR A 52 -0.35 8.04 -8.62
C TYR A 52 -1.08 9.37 -8.88
N HIS A 53 -0.43 10.39 -9.44
CA HIS A 53 -1.06 11.70 -9.61
C HIS A 53 -2.36 11.65 -10.43
N THR A 54 -2.42 10.84 -11.49
CA THR A 54 -3.65 10.64 -12.27
C THR A 54 -4.79 10.08 -11.42
N LEU A 55 -4.50 9.08 -10.59
CA LEU A 55 -5.50 8.50 -9.69
C LEU A 55 -5.87 9.46 -8.56
N MET A 56 -4.89 10.18 -8.00
CA MET A 56 -5.14 11.18 -6.96
C MET A 56 -6.09 12.27 -7.47
N GLU A 57 -5.91 12.74 -8.71
CA GLU A 57 -6.83 13.69 -9.34
C GLU A 57 -8.24 13.12 -9.47
N ALA A 58 -8.37 11.90 -10.00
CA ALA A 58 -9.66 11.22 -10.14
C ALA A 58 -10.37 10.99 -8.80
N PHE A 59 -9.65 10.58 -7.76
CA PHE A 59 -10.22 10.43 -6.42
C PHE A 59 -10.59 11.79 -5.79
N SER A 60 -9.80 12.84 -6.03
CA SER A 60 -10.13 14.19 -5.51
C SER A 60 -11.39 14.76 -6.16
N GLU A 61 -11.68 14.43 -7.42
CA GLU A 61 -12.94 14.73 -8.09
C GLU A 61 -14.14 13.98 -7.49
N ARG A 62 -13.89 12.85 -6.83
CA ARG A 62 -14.90 12.07 -6.08
C ARG A 62 -15.02 12.50 -4.61
N GLY A 63 -14.30 13.54 -4.19
CA GLY A 63 -14.36 14.10 -2.83
C GLY A 63 -13.37 13.47 -1.83
N TYR A 64 -12.43 12.64 -2.27
CA TYR A 64 -11.39 12.11 -1.39
C TYR A 64 -10.18 13.04 -1.33
N ILE A 65 -9.69 13.33 -0.13
CA ILE A 65 -8.34 13.89 0.05
C ILE A 65 -7.36 12.76 -0.18
N THR A 66 -6.34 12.99 -1.02
CA THR A 66 -5.38 11.95 -1.37
C THR A 66 -3.95 12.40 -1.10
N ALA A 67 -3.10 11.47 -0.72
CA ALA A 67 -1.66 11.69 -0.62
C ALA A 67 -0.89 10.57 -1.30
N SER A 68 0.30 10.85 -1.83
CA SER A 68 1.23 9.85 -2.35
C SER A 68 2.64 10.16 -1.90
N THR A 69 3.37 9.15 -1.46
CA THR A 69 4.70 9.31 -0.86
C THR A 69 5.81 8.68 -1.69
N ASP A 70 6.96 9.37 -1.71
CA ASP A 70 8.26 8.76 -1.99
C ASP A 70 8.81 8.12 -0.71
N TYR A 71 9.68 7.14 -0.88
CA TYR A 71 10.54 6.58 0.15
C TYR A 71 11.95 6.40 -0.42
N ARG A 72 12.96 6.32 0.43
CA ARG A 72 14.36 6.20 -0.01
C ARG A 72 14.57 4.96 -0.86
N LEU A 73 14.92 5.14 -2.11
CA LEU A 73 15.26 4.05 -3.05
C LEU A 73 16.71 3.57 -2.84
N ASN A 74 17.59 4.47 -2.43
CA ASN A 74 18.96 4.15 -2.07
C ASN A 74 19.10 4.04 -0.54
N CYS A 75 18.68 2.92 0.01
CA CYS A 75 18.68 2.62 1.43
C CYS A 75 19.34 1.24 1.69
N ARG A 76 19.66 0.97 2.95
CA ARG A 76 20.30 -0.29 3.36
C ARG A 76 19.34 -1.47 3.35
N ASN A 77 18.08 -1.23 3.69
CA ASN A 77 17.07 -2.29 3.77
C ASN A 77 15.63 -1.71 3.77
N ALA A 78 14.64 -2.61 3.66
CA ALA A 78 13.22 -2.27 3.64
C ALA A 78 12.72 -1.62 4.94
N PHE A 79 13.39 -1.81 6.07
CA PHE A 79 12.97 -1.18 7.33
C PHE A 79 13.18 0.33 7.30
N GLU A 80 14.21 0.82 6.59
CA GLU A 80 14.39 2.25 6.36
C GLU A 80 13.27 2.81 5.47
N GLN A 81 12.80 2.05 4.46
CA GLN A 81 11.67 2.45 3.62
C GLN A 81 10.35 2.43 4.40
N LEU A 82 10.16 1.42 5.26
CA LEU A 82 8.98 1.37 6.12
C LEU A 82 8.95 2.54 7.11
N SER A 83 10.11 2.92 7.70
CA SER A 83 10.22 4.13 8.52
C SER A 83 9.80 5.38 7.73
N ASP A 84 10.29 5.55 6.49
CA ASP A 84 9.94 6.70 5.65
C ASP A 84 8.44 6.79 5.39
N ILE A 85 7.81 5.65 5.09
CA ILE A 85 6.37 5.58 4.82
C ILE A 85 5.56 5.87 6.08
N ARG A 86 5.96 5.34 7.23
CA ARG A 86 5.31 5.64 8.52
C ARG A 86 5.43 7.13 8.87
N GLU A 87 6.58 7.75 8.65
CA GLU A 87 6.75 9.19 8.88
C GLU A 87 5.89 10.03 7.92
N SER A 88 5.82 9.66 6.63
CA SER A 88 4.95 10.35 5.67
C SER A 88 3.47 10.19 6.04
N PHE A 89 3.05 9.00 6.47
CA PHE A 89 1.70 8.73 6.94
C PHE A 89 1.38 9.56 8.18
N ASP A 90 2.27 9.61 9.16
CA ASP A 90 2.15 10.42 10.39
C ASP A 90 2.04 11.91 10.09
N CYS A 91 2.85 12.42 9.13
CA CYS A 91 2.74 13.80 8.66
C CYS A 91 1.41 14.06 7.94
N PHE A 92 0.89 13.10 7.19
CA PHE A 92 -0.43 13.23 6.56
C PHE A 92 -1.55 13.22 7.60
N VAL A 93 -1.47 12.38 8.63
CA VAL A 93 -2.38 12.41 9.79
C VAL A 93 -2.35 13.80 10.45
N GLN A 94 -1.17 14.35 10.72
CA GLN A 94 -1.02 15.69 11.28
C GLN A 94 -1.68 16.76 10.39
N TRP A 95 -1.49 16.66 9.07
CA TRP A 95 -2.09 17.57 8.10
C TRP A 95 -3.63 17.54 8.11
N LEU A 96 -4.23 16.34 8.26
CA LEU A 96 -5.68 16.16 8.38
C LEU A 96 -6.20 16.76 9.70
N ILE A 97 -5.53 16.50 10.83
CA ILE A 97 -5.88 17.03 12.16
C ILE A 97 -5.90 18.56 12.15
N GLU A 98 -4.87 19.20 11.59
CA GLU A 98 -4.77 20.67 11.50
C GLU A 98 -5.90 21.31 10.69
N ARG A 99 -6.56 20.52 9.83
CA ARG A 99 -7.70 20.95 8.99
C ARG A 99 -9.06 20.46 9.50
N ASN A 100 -9.09 19.91 10.72
CA ASN A 100 -10.29 19.31 11.32
C ASN A 100 -10.92 18.25 10.40
N ARG A 101 -10.10 17.42 9.73
CA ARG A 101 -10.54 16.30 8.91
C ARG A 101 -10.39 14.99 9.67
N PRO A 102 -11.30 14.02 9.48
CA PRO A 102 -11.17 12.69 10.06
C PRO A 102 -9.90 11.99 9.60
N CYS A 103 -9.25 11.24 10.50
CA CYS A 103 -8.10 10.41 10.19
C CYS A 103 -8.51 8.98 9.78
N ASN A 104 -9.60 8.85 9.02
CA ASN A 104 -10.03 7.60 8.42
C ASN A 104 -9.27 7.42 7.09
N ILE A 105 -8.11 6.77 7.12
CA ILE A 105 -7.18 6.72 5.98
C ILE A 105 -7.10 5.32 5.42
N VAL A 106 -7.39 5.19 4.12
CA VAL A 106 -7.17 3.97 3.33
C VAL A 106 -5.79 4.05 2.70
N VAL A 107 -4.97 3.01 2.89
CA VAL A 107 -3.65 2.93 2.27
C VAL A 107 -3.76 2.11 0.99
N CYS A 108 -3.24 2.64 -0.12
CA CYS A 108 -3.21 1.96 -1.41
C CYS A 108 -1.76 1.75 -1.86
N GLY A 109 -1.43 0.55 -2.32
CA GLY A 109 -0.09 0.27 -2.83
C GLY A 109 -0.08 -0.76 -3.96
N SER A 110 1.00 -0.76 -4.76
CA SER A 110 1.21 -1.73 -5.84
C SER A 110 2.59 -2.37 -5.72
N SER A 111 2.68 -3.70 -5.89
CA SER A 111 3.95 -4.45 -5.90
C SER A 111 4.78 -4.20 -4.63
N ALA A 112 6.01 -3.71 -4.74
CA ALA A 112 6.83 -3.29 -3.61
C ALA A 112 6.11 -2.28 -2.69
N GLY A 113 5.30 -1.37 -3.27
CA GLY A 113 4.46 -0.44 -2.52
C GLY A 113 3.33 -1.14 -1.78
N ALA A 114 2.71 -2.18 -2.36
CA ALA A 114 1.71 -2.99 -1.69
C ALA A 114 2.32 -3.78 -0.51
N HIS A 115 3.54 -4.29 -0.67
CA HIS A 115 4.29 -4.89 0.42
C HIS A 115 4.47 -3.91 1.60
N LEU A 116 5.01 -2.72 1.33
CA LEU A 116 5.23 -1.72 2.37
C LEU A 116 3.91 -1.19 2.97
N ALA A 117 2.88 -1.00 2.15
CA ALA A 117 1.52 -0.63 2.58
C ALA A 117 0.88 -1.71 3.48
N SER A 118 1.10 -2.98 3.17
CA SER A 118 0.60 -4.10 3.97
C SER A 118 1.27 -4.16 5.34
N LEU A 119 2.59 -3.95 5.42
CA LEU A 119 3.30 -3.85 6.70
C LEU A 119 2.90 -2.60 7.50
N LEU A 120 2.70 -1.45 6.84
CA LEU A 120 2.16 -0.25 7.49
C LEU A 120 0.79 -0.52 8.14
N SER A 121 -0.05 -1.33 7.47
CA SER A 121 -1.44 -1.57 7.88
C SER A 121 -1.58 -2.69 8.90
N CYS A 122 -0.83 -3.79 8.76
CA CYS A 122 -0.99 -5.01 9.54
C CYS A 122 0.02 -5.14 10.69
N ALA A 123 1.26 -4.65 10.52
CA ALA A 123 2.25 -4.63 11.60
C ALA A 123 2.07 -3.40 12.50
N LEU A 124 2.22 -3.57 13.80
CA LEU A 124 2.26 -2.43 14.74
C LEU A 124 3.50 -1.57 14.49
N PRO A 125 3.46 -0.27 14.80
CA PRO A 125 4.64 0.59 14.68
C PRO A 125 5.83 0.03 15.48
N GLY A 126 6.95 -0.19 14.80
CA GLY A 126 8.19 -0.76 15.36
C GLY A 126 8.25 -2.28 15.41
N GLU A 127 7.16 -2.99 15.10
CA GLU A 127 7.10 -4.46 15.20
C GLU A 127 8.01 -5.16 14.18
N CYS A 128 8.19 -4.61 12.99
CA CYS A 128 9.15 -5.12 12.01
C CYS A 128 10.60 -4.81 12.40
N GLY A 129 10.85 -3.86 13.30
CA GLY A 129 12.17 -3.37 13.70
C GLY A 129 12.56 -2.07 12.99
N GLU A 130 11.61 -1.40 12.33
CA GLU A 130 11.79 -0.08 11.75
C GLU A 130 11.85 1.02 12.82
N ASP A 131 12.56 2.12 12.52
CA ASP A 131 12.65 3.28 13.41
C ASP A 131 11.32 4.05 13.43
N ILE A 132 10.77 4.23 14.62
CA ILE A 132 9.54 4.96 14.88
C ILE A 132 9.74 6.15 15.83
N SER A 133 11.00 6.54 16.08
CA SER A 133 11.32 7.58 17.07
C SER A 133 10.72 8.94 16.72
N ARG A 134 10.49 9.23 15.43
CA ARG A 134 9.98 10.51 14.93
C ARG A 134 8.45 10.58 14.82
N LEU A 135 7.73 9.46 15.01
CA LEU A 135 6.27 9.42 14.91
C LEU A 135 5.61 10.11 16.10
N LYS A 136 4.60 10.94 15.81
CA LYS A 136 3.78 11.68 16.79
C LYS A 136 2.44 11.01 17.06
N HIS A 137 1.87 10.33 16.07
CA HIS A 137 0.52 9.74 16.09
C HIS A 137 0.57 8.21 15.92
N LYS A 138 1.39 7.54 16.76
CA LYS A 138 1.63 6.08 16.69
C LYS A 138 0.36 5.24 16.87
N GLU A 139 -0.65 5.80 17.53
CA GLU A 139 -1.94 5.17 17.78
C GLU A 139 -2.87 5.18 16.56
N ILE A 140 -2.61 6.06 15.57
CA ILE A 140 -3.43 6.15 14.36
C ILE A 140 -2.87 5.19 13.31
N ARG A 141 -3.66 4.18 12.99
CA ARG A 141 -3.35 3.15 11.99
C ARG A 141 -4.23 3.33 10.75
N PRO A 142 -3.83 2.78 9.58
CA PRO A 142 -4.72 2.70 8.43
C PRO A 142 -6.05 2.06 8.77
N ALA A 143 -7.15 2.66 8.32
CA ALA A 143 -8.50 2.15 8.51
C ALA A 143 -8.81 0.93 7.62
N SER A 144 -8.18 0.87 6.45
CA SER A 144 -8.18 -0.28 5.54
C SER A 144 -7.03 -0.17 4.54
N ALA A 145 -6.78 -1.23 3.77
CA ALA A 145 -5.76 -1.20 2.73
C ALA A 145 -6.22 -1.84 1.42
N VAL A 146 -5.82 -1.22 0.31
CA VAL A 146 -5.99 -1.73 -1.05
C VAL A 146 -4.61 -2.12 -1.58
N LEU A 147 -4.41 -3.38 -1.89
CA LEU A 147 -3.11 -3.99 -2.09
C LEU A 147 -3.08 -4.70 -3.44
N GLN A 148 -2.36 -4.12 -4.41
CA GLN A 148 -2.24 -4.69 -5.74
C GLN A 148 -0.95 -5.49 -5.89
N ALA A 149 -1.05 -6.75 -6.36
CA ALA A 149 0.09 -7.63 -6.64
C ALA A 149 1.06 -7.70 -5.47
N THR A 150 0.56 -8.03 -4.29
CA THR A 150 1.28 -7.94 -3.01
C THR A 150 2.22 -9.13 -2.82
N PRO A 151 3.51 -8.92 -2.53
CA PRO A 151 4.37 -9.97 -2.03
C PRO A 151 3.83 -10.57 -0.71
N TYR A 152 3.40 -11.81 -0.75
CA TYR A 152 2.86 -12.53 0.41
C TYR A 152 3.92 -12.79 1.48
N ASP A 153 5.11 -13.20 1.05
CA ASP A 153 6.25 -13.46 1.90
C ASP A 153 7.59 -13.24 1.19
N PHE A 154 8.65 -13.29 1.94
CA PHE A 154 10.03 -13.15 1.50
C PHE A 154 10.80 -14.49 1.59
N LEU A 155 10.14 -15.61 1.21
CA LEU A 155 10.78 -16.92 1.23
C LEU A 155 11.32 -17.33 -0.14
N PRO A 156 12.40 -18.14 -0.19
CA PRO A 156 12.92 -18.70 -1.43
C PRO A 156 12.02 -19.85 -1.89
N TYR A 157 11.37 -19.69 -3.03
CA TYR A 157 10.60 -20.74 -3.71
C TYR A 157 11.21 -21.03 -5.07
N ASP A 158 11.14 -22.28 -5.54
CA ASP A 158 11.67 -22.72 -6.83
C ASP A 158 11.06 -21.99 -8.02
N TRP A 159 9.82 -21.53 -7.89
CA TRP A 159 9.10 -20.76 -8.93
C TRP A 159 9.48 -19.27 -8.98
N ARG A 160 10.24 -18.74 -7.99
CA ARG A 160 10.63 -17.33 -8.01
C ARG A 160 11.57 -17.04 -9.16
N ILE A 161 11.29 -15.92 -9.87
CA ILE A 161 12.18 -15.41 -10.90
C ILE A 161 13.50 -14.98 -10.23
N PRO A 162 14.65 -15.51 -10.64
CA PRO A 162 15.94 -15.26 -9.96
C PRO A 162 16.24 -13.78 -9.74
N ARG A 163 16.08 -12.95 -10.78
CA ARG A 163 16.32 -11.50 -10.68
C ARG A 163 15.41 -10.82 -9.65
N PHE A 164 14.19 -11.31 -9.49
CA PHE A 164 13.27 -10.78 -8.49
C PHE A 164 13.68 -11.22 -7.08
N TRP A 165 14.11 -12.47 -6.93
CA TRP A 165 14.66 -12.96 -5.66
C TRP A 165 15.90 -12.17 -5.25
N ASP A 166 16.81 -11.85 -6.20
CA ASP A 166 17.96 -10.98 -5.93
C ASP A 166 17.53 -9.61 -5.41
N SER A 167 16.49 -9.01 -5.99
CA SER A 167 15.93 -7.74 -5.48
C SER A 167 15.36 -7.86 -4.08
N MET A 168 14.72 -9.00 -3.73
CA MET A 168 14.22 -9.25 -2.38
C MET A 168 15.38 -9.42 -1.38
N GLN A 169 16.46 -10.10 -1.75
CA GLN A 169 17.66 -10.22 -0.93
C GLN A 169 18.38 -8.89 -0.74
N ASP A 170 18.46 -8.09 -1.80
CA ASP A 170 19.07 -6.77 -1.76
C ASP A 170 18.32 -5.84 -0.78
N ILE A 171 16.98 -5.83 -0.84
CA ILE A 171 16.17 -4.99 0.06
C ILE A 171 16.04 -5.57 1.47
N ALA A 172 16.25 -6.86 1.67
CA ALA A 172 16.40 -7.44 2.99
C ALA A 172 17.72 -7.00 3.66
N GLY A 173 18.72 -6.58 2.86
CA GLY A 173 20.03 -6.11 3.34
C GLY A 173 20.99 -7.24 3.71
N ALA A 174 20.60 -8.50 3.56
CA ALA A 174 21.43 -9.69 3.78
C ALA A 174 20.88 -10.88 3.01
N PRO A 175 21.73 -11.80 2.54
CA PRO A 175 21.28 -13.06 1.94
C PRO A 175 20.42 -13.90 2.91
N TYR A 176 19.37 -14.53 2.40
CA TYR A 176 18.45 -15.37 3.20
C TYR A 176 19.17 -16.39 4.06
N ALA A 177 20.19 -17.07 3.50
CA ALA A 177 20.95 -18.09 4.24
C ALA A 177 21.73 -17.57 5.47
N ARG A 178 21.91 -16.24 5.58
CA ARG A 178 22.63 -15.60 6.69
C ARG A 178 21.73 -14.99 7.74
N ALA A 179 20.54 -14.53 7.32
CA ALA A 179 19.65 -13.76 8.19
C ALA A 179 18.16 -14.05 7.86
N PRO A 180 17.70 -15.32 7.97
CA PRO A 180 16.31 -15.68 7.63
C PRO A 180 15.28 -14.93 8.48
N GLU A 181 15.63 -14.51 9.70
CA GLU A 181 14.75 -13.74 10.59
C GLU A 181 14.38 -12.35 10.03
N ILE A 182 15.20 -11.77 9.15
CA ILE A 182 14.87 -10.52 8.47
C ILE A 182 13.71 -10.75 7.49
N TYR A 183 13.76 -11.86 6.76
CA TYR A 183 12.75 -12.22 5.78
C TYR A 183 11.40 -12.55 6.43
N GLU A 184 11.44 -13.17 7.61
CA GLU A 184 10.23 -13.37 8.41
C GLU A 184 9.60 -12.05 8.80
N LYS A 185 10.40 -11.05 9.24
CA LYS A 185 9.91 -9.69 9.55
C LYS A 185 9.39 -8.92 8.36
N LEU A 186 9.80 -9.26 7.15
CA LEU A 186 9.31 -8.65 5.91
C LEU A 186 8.11 -9.39 5.30
N SER A 187 7.71 -10.52 5.86
CA SER A 187 6.63 -11.35 5.33
C SER A 187 5.27 -10.97 5.91
N LEU A 188 4.36 -10.45 5.08
CA LEU A 188 3.00 -10.05 5.47
C LEU A 188 2.26 -11.15 6.24
N LYS A 189 2.41 -12.42 5.82
CA LYS A 189 1.74 -13.58 6.46
C LYS A 189 1.95 -13.67 7.97
N ASN A 190 3.04 -13.09 8.50
CA ASN A 190 3.37 -13.14 9.93
C ASN A 190 2.65 -12.08 10.77
N TYR A 191 1.89 -11.19 10.13
CA TYR A 191 1.15 -10.10 10.78
C TYR A 191 -0.36 -10.26 10.67
N ILE A 192 -0.83 -11.45 10.31
CA ILE A 192 -2.26 -11.74 10.20
C ILE A 192 -2.84 -12.01 11.58
N ARG A 193 -3.76 -11.15 12.05
CA ARG A 193 -4.34 -11.20 13.39
C ARG A 193 -5.69 -10.46 13.44
N GLU A 194 -6.45 -10.68 14.52
CA GLU A 194 -7.82 -10.21 14.68
C GLU A 194 -7.98 -8.68 14.67
N ASP A 195 -6.93 -7.92 14.99
CA ASP A 195 -6.95 -6.45 14.99
C ASP A 195 -6.48 -5.81 13.67
N ASN A 196 -6.28 -6.62 12.63
CA ASN A 196 -5.95 -6.09 11.31
C ASN A 196 -7.13 -5.33 10.71
N PRO A 197 -6.86 -4.28 9.92
CA PRO A 197 -7.91 -3.59 9.17
C PRO A 197 -8.43 -4.45 8.01
N PRO A 198 -9.61 -4.13 7.46
CA PRO A 198 -10.07 -4.71 6.19
C PRO A 198 -9.06 -4.55 5.08
N LEU A 199 -8.84 -5.60 4.27
CA LEU A 199 -7.93 -5.59 3.12
C LEU A 199 -8.69 -5.87 1.83
N PHE A 200 -8.26 -5.23 0.75
CA PHE A 200 -8.70 -5.54 -0.60
C PHE A 200 -7.49 -5.90 -1.46
N PHE A 201 -7.32 -7.19 -1.78
CA PHE A 201 -6.30 -7.68 -2.68
C PHE A 201 -6.78 -7.58 -4.13
N MET A 202 -6.06 -6.82 -4.94
CA MET A 202 -6.28 -6.64 -6.37
C MET A 202 -5.23 -7.41 -7.15
N GLU A 203 -5.63 -8.46 -7.84
CA GLU A 203 -4.73 -9.34 -8.57
C GLU A 203 -4.90 -9.19 -10.09
N ALA A 204 -3.82 -9.32 -10.82
CA ALA A 204 -3.85 -9.33 -12.28
C ALA A 204 -3.93 -10.75 -12.81
N GLU A 205 -4.73 -10.99 -13.87
CA GLU A 205 -4.79 -12.31 -14.52
C GLU A 205 -3.41 -12.76 -15.03
N PHE A 206 -2.61 -11.83 -15.57
CA PHE A 206 -1.26 -12.10 -16.07
C PHE A 206 -0.19 -11.70 -15.06
N GLU A 207 -0.39 -12.06 -13.78
CA GLU A 207 0.63 -11.89 -12.75
C GLU A 207 1.74 -12.93 -12.92
N HIS A 208 3.01 -12.50 -12.95
CA HIS A 208 4.14 -13.40 -13.17
C HIS A 208 5.14 -13.42 -12.02
N LEU A 209 5.06 -12.46 -11.10
CA LEU A 209 6.04 -12.32 -10.02
C LEU A 209 5.61 -13.03 -8.74
N PHE A 210 4.30 -13.13 -8.52
CA PHE A 210 3.71 -13.72 -7.33
C PHE A 210 2.54 -14.64 -7.67
N PRO A 211 2.43 -15.82 -7.04
CA PRO A 211 1.21 -16.62 -7.11
C PRO A 211 0.05 -15.86 -6.46
N ILE A 212 -0.98 -15.56 -7.24
CA ILE A 212 -2.14 -14.78 -6.80
C ILE A 212 -2.98 -15.48 -5.73
N ASP A 213 -2.91 -16.81 -5.65
CA ASP A 213 -3.60 -17.63 -4.65
C ASP A 213 -3.01 -17.51 -3.24
N LEU A 214 -1.77 -17.02 -3.09
CA LEU A 214 -1.18 -16.82 -1.76
C LEU A 214 -1.89 -15.69 -1.00
N ASN A 215 -2.25 -14.60 -1.67
CA ASN A 215 -3.00 -13.51 -1.06
C ASN A 215 -4.47 -13.90 -0.80
N LEU A 216 -5.03 -14.82 -1.59
CA LEU A 216 -6.34 -15.40 -1.32
C LEU A 216 -6.37 -16.11 0.04
N LYS A 217 -5.28 -16.80 0.44
CA LYS A 217 -5.19 -17.43 1.77
C LYS A 217 -5.31 -16.43 2.90
N ILE A 218 -4.63 -15.26 2.79
CA ILE A 218 -4.79 -14.18 3.77
C ILE A 218 -6.24 -13.73 3.83
N ALA A 219 -6.87 -13.49 2.69
CA ALA A 219 -8.26 -13.05 2.64
C ALA A 219 -9.21 -14.07 3.30
N GLN A 220 -8.96 -15.37 3.12
CA GLN A 220 -9.73 -16.43 3.75
C GLN A 220 -9.52 -16.46 5.27
N GLU A 221 -8.28 -16.32 5.75
CA GLU A 221 -7.96 -16.27 7.18
C GLU A 221 -8.58 -15.06 7.86
N HIS A 222 -8.49 -13.86 7.27
CA HIS A 222 -9.15 -12.67 7.77
C HIS A 222 -10.67 -12.85 7.90
N ARG A 223 -11.32 -13.48 6.90
CA ARG A 223 -12.76 -13.74 6.98
C ARG A 223 -13.13 -14.73 8.07
N LYS A 224 -12.28 -15.70 8.39
CA LYS A 224 -12.48 -16.58 9.55
C LYS A 224 -12.44 -15.81 10.90
N MET A 225 -11.71 -14.68 10.92
CA MET A 225 -11.64 -13.75 12.07
C MET A 225 -12.73 -12.65 12.01
N ASN A 226 -13.69 -12.74 11.06
CA ASN A 226 -14.71 -11.74 10.80
C ASN A 226 -14.16 -10.37 10.31
N ILE A 227 -12.98 -10.32 9.72
CA ILE A 227 -12.44 -9.12 9.10
C ILE A 227 -12.92 -9.06 7.64
N PRO A 228 -13.63 -7.98 7.21
CA PRO A 228 -14.15 -7.84 5.85
C PRO A 228 -13.01 -7.66 4.85
N THR A 229 -12.45 -8.76 4.36
CA THR A 229 -11.35 -8.75 3.40
C THR A 229 -11.83 -9.29 2.06
N HIS A 230 -11.38 -8.64 0.98
CA HIS A 230 -11.76 -8.94 -0.38
C HIS A 230 -10.54 -9.36 -1.20
N TRP A 231 -10.79 -10.18 -2.23
CA TRP A 231 -9.81 -10.61 -3.22
C TRP A 231 -10.50 -10.66 -4.57
N LYS A 232 -9.88 -10.05 -5.60
CA LYS A 232 -10.44 -10.01 -6.96
C LYS A 232 -9.32 -10.04 -7.99
N VAL A 233 -9.51 -10.87 -9.02
CA VAL A 233 -8.66 -10.91 -10.22
C VAL A 233 -9.27 -10.02 -11.29
N TYR A 234 -8.46 -9.17 -11.90
CA TYR A 234 -8.82 -8.31 -13.03
C TYR A 234 -8.34 -8.94 -14.32
N HIS A 235 -9.30 -9.30 -15.20
CA HIS A 235 -9.02 -9.97 -16.45
C HIS A 235 -8.27 -9.08 -17.44
N HIS A 236 -7.38 -9.70 -18.23
CA HIS A 236 -6.54 -9.02 -19.23
C HIS A 236 -5.64 -7.92 -18.66
N MET A 237 -5.36 -7.97 -17.36
CA MET A 237 -4.42 -7.08 -16.69
C MET A 237 -3.13 -7.81 -16.35
N GLU A 238 -2.05 -7.05 -16.36
CA GLU A 238 -0.68 -7.46 -16.00
C GLU A 238 -0.26 -6.89 -14.65
N HIS A 239 0.91 -7.31 -14.15
CA HIS A 239 1.52 -6.80 -12.94
C HIS A 239 1.58 -5.26 -12.93
N GLY A 240 1.13 -4.62 -11.87
CA GLY A 240 1.19 -3.16 -11.73
C GLY A 240 0.22 -2.39 -12.64
N PHE A 241 -0.94 -2.93 -12.97
CA PHE A 241 -1.86 -2.32 -13.95
C PHE A 241 -2.55 -1.03 -13.47
N PHE A 242 -2.63 -0.76 -12.16
CA PHE A 242 -3.48 0.31 -11.63
C PHE A 242 -2.68 1.58 -11.29
N PHE A 243 -2.32 2.34 -12.32
CA PHE A 243 -1.71 3.69 -12.20
C PHE A 243 -2.43 4.73 -13.06
N GLU A 244 -3.29 4.30 -13.98
CA GLU A 244 -4.02 5.13 -14.93
C GLU A 244 -5.46 4.62 -15.06
N LEU A 245 -6.31 5.40 -15.75
CA LEU A 245 -7.72 5.09 -16.00
C LEU A 245 -8.03 5.05 -17.51
N THR A 246 -7.13 4.45 -18.29
CA THR A 246 -7.22 4.40 -19.76
C THR A 246 -7.86 3.12 -20.27
N ARG A 247 -7.89 2.05 -19.48
CA ARG A 247 -8.48 0.75 -19.82
C ARG A 247 -9.71 0.46 -18.98
N GLN A 248 -10.68 -0.27 -19.53
CA GLN A 248 -11.94 -0.60 -18.86
C GLN A 248 -11.73 -1.25 -17.48
N MET A 249 -10.78 -2.17 -17.36
CA MET A 249 -10.50 -2.84 -16.08
C MET A 249 -9.86 -1.92 -15.04
N GLN A 250 -9.13 -0.87 -15.46
CA GLN A 250 -8.62 0.15 -14.56
C GLN A 250 -9.76 1.02 -14.01
N ILE A 251 -10.74 1.37 -14.86
CA ILE A 251 -11.94 2.10 -14.46
C ILE A 251 -12.77 1.23 -13.51
N GLU A 252 -12.95 -0.05 -13.81
CA GLU A 252 -13.64 -0.98 -12.93
C GLU A 252 -12.94 -1.09 -11.56
N ALA A 253 -11.60 -1.20 -11.55
CA ALA A 253 -10.81 -1.25 -10.33
C ALA A 253 -10.97 0.03 -9.49
N PHE A 254 -11.00 1.19 -10.12
CA PHE A 254 -11.26 2.47 -9.46
C PHE A 254 -12.64 2.49 -8.78
N GLU A 255 -13.69 2.07 -9.49
CA GLU A 255 -15.06 1.99 -8.94
C GLU A 255 -15.16 0.93 -7.81
N ASP A 256 -14.45 -0.18 -7.92
CA ASP A 256 -14.39 -1.21 -6.88
C ASP A 256 -13.71 -0.68 -5.61
N ILE A 257 -12.65 0.13 -5.74
CA ILE A 257 -12.00 0.78 -4.61
C ILE A 257 -12.97 1.77 -3.94
N CYS A 258 -13.69 2.59 -4.72
CA CYS A 258 -14.71 3.49 -4.18
C CYS A 258 -15.77 2.71 -3.37
N LYS A 259 -16.29 1.62 -3.92
CA LYS A 259 -17.26 0.76 -3.23
C LYS A 259 -16.69 0.10 -1.97
N PHE A 260 -15.42 -0.34 -2.01
CA PHE A 260 -14.73 -0.90 -0.84
C PHE A 260 -14.62 0.14 0.28
N ILE A 261 -14.18 1.34 -0.04
CA ILE A 261 -14.09 2.46 0.91
C ILE A 261 -15.47 2.80 1.51
N GLU A 262 -16.52 2.75 0.71
CA GLU A 262 -17.91 3.05 1.11
C GLU A 262 -18.61 1.87 1.81
N GLY A 263 -17.92 0.72 1.95
CA GLY A 263 -18.48 -0.48 2.59
C GLY A 263 -19.56 -1.20 1.78
N THR A 264 -19.67 -0.89 0.49
CA THR A 264 -20.67 -1.47 -0.42
C THR A 264 -20.10 -2.55 -1.35
N PHE A 265 -18.78 -2.74 -1.33
CA PHE A 265 -18.10 -3.75 -2.14
C PHE A 265 -18.30 -5.14 -1.55
N SER A 266 -18.63 -6.09 -2.42
CA SER A 266 -18.77 -7.49 -2.03
C SER A 266 -18.14 -8.41 -3.08
N THR A 267 -17.25 -9.29 -2.63
CA THR A 267 -16.71 -10.38 -3.45
C THR A 267 -16.94 -11.71 -2.76
N ALA A 268 -17.38 -12.72 -3.53
CA ALA A 268 -17.29 -14.09 -3.09
C ALA A 268 -15.82 -14.54 -3.17
N LEU A 269 -15.24 -15.04 -2.07
CA LEU A 269 -13.93 -15.69 -2.16
C LEU A 269 -14.09 -17.08 -2.76
N PRO A 270 -13.17 -17.52 -3.63
CA PRO A 270 -13.09 -18.91 -4.05
C PRO A 270 -13.04 -19.85 -2.84
N ALA A 271 -13.70 -21.01 -2.97
CA ALA A 271 -13.64 -22.04 -1.93
C ALA A 271 -12.18 -22.51 -1.74
N GLU A 272 -11.83 -22.89 -0.50
CA GLU A 272 -10.53 -23.51 -0.23
C GLU A 272 -10.41 -24.78 -1.08
N GLN A 273 -9.40 -24.86 -1.93
CA GLN A 273 -9.05 -26.12 -2.58
C GLN A 273 -8.44 -27.00 -1.50
N ARG A 274 -9.13 -28.11 -1.20
CA ARG A 274 -8.71 -29.13 -0.22
C ARG A 274 -7.52 -29.94 -0.74
#